data_1137ae3c341043a2bf1032abcd3dd1c3
#
_entry.id   1137ae3c341043a2bf1032abcd3dd1c3
#
_cell.length_a   1.000
_cell.length_b   1.000
_cell.length_c   1.000
_cell.angle_alpha   90.00
_cell.angle_beta   90.00
_cell.angle_gamma   90.00
#
_symmetry.space_group_name_H-M   'P 1'
#
loop_
_entity.id
_entity.type
_entity.pdbx_description
1 polymer ?
#
loop_
_entity_poly.entity_id
_entity_poly.type
_entity_poly.pdbx_seq_one_letter_code
_entity_poly.pdbx_strand_id
1 'polypeptide(L)'
;MDDRIWTTQAPTPGTTLTLRQCTLECLPPQGAALMSGALDRALACLAPGAPLLGLLETQPATGPFALRIARDRALLCTAAPLGQQGWHDGWALSAADDAYVALHVSGPAAADLQAACMAPYQASPSAMVKFAGQYALLSRSATGFIARVEAAHSAEIVYYLQMVADNI
;
A
#
# COMPACT_ATOMS: atom_id res chain seq x y z
N MET A 1 3.37 6.32 37.26
CA MET A 1 4.02 5.37 36.37
C MET A 1 2.88 4.82 35.50
N ASP A 2 2.83 5.18 34.24
CA ASP A 2 1.68 4.89 33.37
C ASP A 2 1.84 3.46 32.82
N ASP A 3 1.06 2.52 33.34
CA ASP A 3 1.08 1.10 32.97
C ASP A 3 0.36 0.85 31.62
N ARG A 4 0.48 1.76 30.67
CA ARG A 4 -0.01 1.52 29.30
C ARG A 4 0.85 0.44 28.66
N ILE A 5 0.35 -0.77 28.70
CA ILE A 5 0.88 -1.88 27.92
C ILE A 5 0.58 -1.58 26.45
N TRP A 6 1.53 -1.05 25.73
CA TRP A 6 1.48 -0.84 24.29
C TRP A 6 1.62 -2.18 23.57
N THR A 7 0.59 -2.99 23.60
CA THR A 7 0.51 -4.23 22.80
C THR A 7 -0.13 -3.93 21.45
N THR A 8 0.54 -3.14 20.63
CA THR A 8 0.18 -3.04 19.23
C THR A 8 0.65 -4.33 18.53
N GLN A 9 -0.28 -5.24 18.27
CA GLN A 9 0.01 -6.38 17.41
C GLN A 9 0.00 -5.97 15.94
N ALA A 10 0.97 -6.47 15.19
CA ALA A 10 0.94 -6.35 13.74
C ALA A 10 -0.36 -6.97 13.19
N PRO A 11 -1.02 -6.36 12.21
CA PRO A 11 -2.25 -6.91 11.66
C PRO A 11 -1.97 -8.25 10.99
N THR A 12 -2.78 -9.24 11.31
CA THR A 12 -2.65 -10.57 10.71
C THR A 12 -3.37 -10.60 9.36
N PRO A 13 -2.76 -11.12 8.29
CA PRO A 13 -3.41 -11.26 6.99
C PRO A 13 -4.75 -11.98 7.08
N GLY A 14 -5.76 -11.47 6.37
CA GLY A 14 -7.13 -11.99 6.39
C GLY A 14 -7.96 -11.52 7.58
N THR A 15 -7.41 -10.74 8.51
CA THR A 15 -8.20 -10.20 9.62
C THR A 15 -8.90 -8.90 9.24
N THR A 16 -10.06 -8.69 9.85
CA THR A 16 -10.88 -7.50 9.65
C THR A 16 -11.13 -6.83 11.00
N LEU A 17 -10.97 -5.53 11.05
CA LEU A 17 -11.30 -4.69 12.19
C LEU A 17 -12.45 -3.76 11.81
N THR A 18 -13.50 -3.72 12.64
CA THR A 18 -14.56 -2.73 12.51
C THR A 18 -14.11 -1.44 13.19
N LEU A 19 -13.98 -0.41 12.41
CA LEU A 19 -13.81 0.97 12.84
C LEU A 19 -15.19 1.64 12.75
N ARG A 20 -15.53 2.52 13.62
CA ARG A 20 -16.86 3.16 13.76
C ARG A 20 -17.77 3.15 12.51
N GLN A 21 -17.35 3.77 11.40
CA GLN A 21 -18.07 3.82 10.11
C GLN A 21 -17.24 3.25 8.93
N CYS A 22 -16.17 2.56 9.24
CA CYS A 22 -15.27 1.94 8.29
C CYS A 22 -14.96 0.50 8.69
N THR A 23 -14.52 -0.26 7.72
CA THR A 23 -13.91 -1.57 7.91
C THR A 23 -12.46 -1.50 7.42
N LEU A 24 -11.55 -1.96 8.25
CA LEU A 24 -10.15 -2.15 7.91
C LEU A 24 -9.87 -3.63 7.78
N GLU A 25 -9.45 -4.06 6.61
CA GLU A 25 -9.06 -5.42 6.30
C GLU A 25 -7.56 -5.49 6.02
N CYS A 26 -6.85 -6.37 6.70
CA CYS A 26 -5.49 -6.73 6.34
C CYS A 26 -5.55 -7.74 5.20
N LEU A 27 -5.24 -7.32 3.99
CA LEU A 27 -5.33 -8.18 2.81
C LEU A 27 -4.33 -9.34 2.88
N PRO A 28 -4.65 -10.50 2.30
CA PRO A 28 -3.70 -11.59 2.14
C PRO A 28 -2.42 -11.12 1.43
N PRO A 29 -1.27 -11.74 1.74
CA PRO A 29 -0.01 -11.46 1.04
C PRO A 29 -0.16 -11.65 -0.47
N GLN A 30 0.42 -10.73 -1.22
CA GLN A 30 0.53 -10.79 -2.67
C GLN A 30 2.00 -10.85 -3.05
N GLY A 31 2.33 -11.33 -4.24
CA GLY A 31 3.67 -11.18 -4.76
C GLY A 31 3.99 -9.69 -4.93
N ALA A 32 5.18 -9.30 -4.50
CA ALA A 32 5.64 -7.91 -4.61
C ALA A 32 7.12 -7.86 -4.98
N ALA A 33 7.48 -6.94 -5.88
CA ALA A 33 8.86 -6.70 -6.25
C ALA A 33 9.13 -5.22 -6.47
N LEU A 34 10.24 -4.73 -5.96
CA LEU A 34 10.73 -3.39 -6.21
C LEU A 34 11.46 -3.35 -7.55
N MET A 35 10.98 -2.52 -8.45
CA MET A 35 11.63 -2.20 -9.72
C MET A 35 12.37 -0.86 -9.60
N SER A 36 13.57 -0.78 -10.17
CA SER A 36 14.38 0.43 -10.23
C SER A 36 14.99 0.60 -11.62
N GLY A 37 15.08 1.83 -12.12
CA GLY A 37 15.63 2.15 -13.43
C GLY A 37 14.58 2.37 -14.50
N ALA A 38 14.72 1.74 -15.66
CA ALA A 38 13.82 1.88 -16.81
C ALA A 38 12.50 1.14 -16.58
N LEU A 39 11.55 1.77 -15.85
CA LEU A 39 10.28 1.16 -15.41
C LEU A 39 9.45 0.62 -16.57
N ASP A 40 9.38 1.33 -17.70
CA ASP A 40 8.58 0.89 -18.86
C ASP A 40 9.12 -0.43 -19.44
N ARG A 41 10.46 -0.58 -19.49
CA ARG A 41 11.10 -1.83 -19.92
C ARG A 41 10.87 -2.96 -18.92
N ALA A 42 11.02 -2.66 -17.63
CA ALA A 42 10.76 -3.63 -16.57
C ALA A 42 9.33 -4.14 -16.62
N LEU A 43 8.33 -3.26 -16.73
CA LEU A 43 6.92 -3.64 -16.84
C LEU A 43 6.63 -4.43 -18.12
N ALA A 44 7.16 -4.02 -19.25
CA ALA A 44 6.98 -4.74 -20.51
C ALA A 44 7.53 -6.18 -20.44
N CYS A 45 8.60 -6.40 -19.67
CA CYS A 45 9.21 -7.71 -19.47
C CYS A 45 8.48 -8.56 -18.42
N LEU A 46 8.14 -7.96 -17.26
CA LEU A 46 7.65 -8.70 -16.07
C LEU A 46 6.14 -8.87 -16.06
N ALA A 47 5.41 -7.86 -16.53
CA ALA A 47 3.95 -7.78 -16.48
C ALA A 47 3.43 -6.96 -17.66
N PRO A 48 3.47 -7.48 -18.88
CA PRO A 48 3.00 -6.76 -20.07
C PRO A 48 1.58 -6.26 -19.92
N GLY A 49 1.37 -4.95 -20.14
CA GLY A 49 0.06 -4.31 -20.01
C GLY A 49 -0.34 -3.93 -18.58
N ALA A 50 0.46 -4.22 -17.58
CA ALA A 50 0.20 -3.77 -16.21
C ALA A 50 0.25 -2.23 -16.12
N PRO A 51 -0.76 -1.57 -15.52
CA PRO A 51 -0.74 -0.13 -15.33
C PRO A 51 0.31 0.27 -14.28
N LEU A 52 0.92 1.44 -14.49
CA LEU A 52 1.78 2.10 -13.52
C LEU A 52 1.02 3.26 -12.86
N LEU A 53 0.60 3.07 -11.63
CA LEU A 53 -0.34 3.92 -10.91
C LEU A 53 0.38 4.99 -10.09
N GLY A 54 -0.18 6.20 -10.11
CA GLY A 54 0.14 7.30 -9.21
C GLY A 54 -0.72 7.32 -7.94
N LEU A 55 -0.70 8.46 -7.25
CA LEU A 55 -1.42 8.65 -5.98
C LEU A 55 -2.93 8.51 -6.16
N LEU A 56 -3.52 7.59 -5.41
CA LEU A 56 -4.96 7.34 -5.38
C LEU A 56 -5.58 7.05 -6.77
N GLU A 57 -4.78 6.56 -7.71
CA GLU A 57 -5.33 5.95 -8.90
C GLU A 57 -5.94 4.59 -8.57
N THR A 58 -6.97 4.21 -9.33
CA THR A 58 -7.72 2.99 -9.07
C THR A 58 -6.90 1.78 -9.52
N GLN A 59 -6.60 0.88 -8.58
CA GLN A 59 -5.95 -0.37 -8.94
C GLN A 59 -6.94 -1.31 -9.65
N PRO A 60 -6.47 -2.12 -10.61
CA PRO A 60 -7.32 -3.12 -11.26
C PRO A 60 -7.82 -4.15 -10.24
N ALA A 61 -9.04 -4.64 -10.44
CA ALA A 61 -9.63 -5.68 -9.60
C ALA A 61 -8.87 -7.01 -9.70
N THR A 62 -8.25 -7.28 -10.86
CA THR A 62 -7.48 -8.50 -11.13
C THR A 62 -6.26 -8.16 -11.98
N GLY A 63 -5.26 -9.05 -11.96
CA GLY A 63 -4.04 -8.91 -12.73
C GLY A 63 -2.96 -8.08 -12.02
N PRO A 64 -1.76 -8.03 -12.60
CA PRO A 64 -0.64 -7.28 -12.05
C PRO A 64 -0.84 -5.77 -12.27
N PHE A 65 -0.25 -4.97 -11.39
CA PHE A 65 -0.15 -3.51 -11.50
C PHE A 65 1.09 -3.04 -10.76
N ALA A 66 1.54 -1.84 -11.03
CA ALA A 66 2.65 -1.24 -10.31
C ALA A 66 2.23 0.10 -9.67
N LEU A 67 2.76 0.38 -8.50
CA LEU A 67 2.61 1.64 -7.78
C LEU A 67 3.91 2.42 -7.89
N ARG A 68 3.86 3.60 -8.48
CA ARG A 68 5.05 4.44 -8.63
C ARG A 68 5.48 5.01 -7.28
N ILE A 69 6.71 4.76 -6.90
CA ILE A 69 7.36 5.31 -5.70
C ILE A 69 8.06 6.61 -6.03
N ALA A 70 8.84 6.61 -7.11
CA ALA A 70 9.61 7.74 -7.59
C ALA A 70 9.67 7.71 -9.13
N ARG A 71 10.43 8.64 -9.73
CA ARG A 71 10.58 8.71 -11.19
C ARG A 71 11.04 7.38 -11.79
N ASP A 72 11.98 6.72 -11.14
CA ASP A 72 12.67 5.51 -11.57
C ASP A 72 12.48 4.33 -10.62
N ARG A 73 11.44 4.36 -9.78
CA ARG A 73 11.16 3.34 -8.79
C ARG A 73 9.68 3.04 -8.70
N ALA A 74 9.33 1.74 -8.67
CA ALA A 74 7.93 1.30 -8.47
C ALA A 74 7.87 -0.04 -7.73
N LEU A 75 6.76 -0.27 -7.02
CA LEU A 75 6.39 -1.55 -6.46
C LEU A 75 5.48 -2.27 -7.46
N LEU A 76 5.94 -3.36 -8.04
CA LEU A 76 5.12 -4.27 -8.85
C LEU A 76 4.37 -5.22 -7.92
N CYS A 77 3.06 -5.26 -8.04
CA CYS A 77 2.17 -6.16 -7.30
C CYS A 77 1.68 -7.26 -8.26
N THR A 78 1.81 -8.51 -7.85
CA THR A 78 1.44 -9.70 -8.62
C THR A 78 0.66 -10.68 -7.76
N ALA A 79 -0.01 -11.65 -8.36
CA ALA A 79 -0.77 -12.66 -7.60
C ALA A 79 0.12 -13.58 -6.75
N ALA A 80 1.38 -13.78 -7.17
CA ALA A 80 2.35 -14.62 -6.47
C ALA A 80 3.76 -14.04 -6.65
N PRO A 81 4.73 -14.39 -5.77
CA PRO A 81 6.12 -13.99 -5.91
C PRO A 81 6.70 -14.31 -7.28
N LEU A 82 7.46 -13.37 -7.83
CA LEU A 82 8.05 -13.54 -9.17
C LEU A 82 9.18 -14.58 -9.23
N GLY A 83 9.81 -14.89 -8.09
CA GLY A 83 10.90 -15.87 -8.00
C GLY A 83 12.18 -15.44 -8.71
N GLN A 84 12.28 -14.20 -9.19
CA GLN A 84 13.44 -13.66 -9.88
C GLN A 84 13.85 -12.31 -9.28
N GLN A 85 15.14 -12.02 -9.32
CA GLN A 85 15.73 -10.76 -8.85
C GLN A 85 17.06 -10.51 -9.55
N GLY A 86 17.56 -9.29 -9.48
CA GLY A 86 18.86 -8.93 -10.01
C GLY A 86 18.83 -7.77 -11.01
N TRP A 87 19.95 -7.58 -11.69
CA TRP A 87 20.13 -6.55 -12.70
C TRP A 87 19.80 -7.08 -14.09
N HIS A 88 19.15 -6.22 -14.85
CA HIS A 88 18.79 -6.41 -16.24
C HIS A 88 19.27 -5.20 -17.05
N ASP A 89 19.05 -5.21 -18.36
CA ASP A 89 19.44 -4.09 -19.23
C ASP A 89 18.67 -2.79 -18.87
N GLY A 90 19.32 -1.94 -18.08
CA GLY A 90 18.83 -0.63 -17.66
C GLY A 90 17.79 -0.63 -16.51
N TRP A 91 17.51 -1.77 -15.88
CA TRP A 91 16.65 -1.86 -14.70
C TRP A 91 17.08 -2.98 -13.74
N ALA A 92 16.60 -2.90 -12.52
CA ALA A 92 16.84 -3.91 -11.49
C ALA A 92 15.53 -4.32 -10.82
N LEU A 93 15.51 -5.55 -10.30
CA LEU A 93 14.41 -6.14 -9.56
C LEU A 93 14.88 -6.68 -8.22
N SER A 94 14.15 -6.36 -7.15
CA SER A 94 14.37 -6.92 -5.82
C SER A 94 13.05 -7.48 -5.29
N ALA A 95 13.08 -8.68 -4.69
CA ALA A 95 11.93 -9.24 -4.00
C ALA A 95 11.49 -8.32 -2.85
N ALA A 96 10.18 -8.15 -2.69
CA ALA A 96 9.57 -7.31 -1.67
C ALA A 96 8.26 -7.92 -1.11
N ASP A 97 8.12 -9.25 -1.22
CA ASP A 97 6.88 -9.98 -0.90
C ASP A 97 6.44 -9.81 0.55
N ASP A 98 7.39 -9.63 1.46
CA ASP A 98 7.20 -9.44 2.90
C ASP A 98 7.47 -8.00 3.38
N ALA A 99 7.85 -7.11 2.47
CA ALA A 99 8.22 -5.73 2.82
C ALA A 99 7.01 -4.84 3.14
N TYR A 100 5.86 -5.16 2.57
CA TYR A 100 4.65 -4.35 2.69
C TYR A 100 3.44 -5.17 3.14
N VAL A 101 2.64 -4.55 4.02
CA VAL A 101 1.30 -5.01 4.39
C VAL A 101 0.28 -4.15 3.65
N ALA A 102 -0.73 -4.77 3.03
CA ALA A 102 -1.80 -4.07 2.35
C ALA A 102 -3.03 -3.97 3.28
N LEU A 103 -3.38 -2.75 3.65
CA LEU A 103 -4.52 -2.41 4.49
C LEU A 103 -5.62 -1.81 3.61
N HIS A 104 -6.73 -2.52 3.45
CA HIS A 104 -7.90 -2.05 2.73
C HIS A 104 -8.87 -1.38 3.71
N VAL A 105 -9.17 -0.13 3.47
CA VAL A 105 -10.17 0.62 4.23
C VAL A 105 -11.37 0.86 3.33
N SER A 106 -12.55 0.43 3.80
CA SER A 106 -13.82 0.56 3.09
C SER A 106 -14.92 1.05 4.03
N GLY A 107 -16.04 1.49 3.45
CA GLY A 107 -17.20 1.98 4.19
C GLY A 107 -17.46 3.47 3.97
N PRO A 108 -18.59 3.99 4.54
CA PRO A 108 -19.06 5.34 4.24
C PRO A 108 -18.09 6.44 4.66
N ALA A 109 -17.34 6.27 5.75
CA ALA A 109 -16.36 7.25 6.23
C ALA A 109 -14.91 6.99 5.73
N ALA A 110 -14.70 6.07 4.78
CA ALA A 110 -13.34 5.74 4.29
C ALA A 110 -12.62 6.96 3.68
N ALA A 111 -13.34 7.83 2.96
CA ALA A 111 -12.77 9.04 2.38
C ALA A 111 -12.38 10.07 3.45
N ASP A 112 -13.20 10.22 4.50
CA ASP A 112 -12.93 11.14 5.60
C ASP A 112 -11.73 10.64 6.42
N LEU A 113 -11.66 9.34 6.69
CA LEU A 113 -10.52 8.72 7.36
C LEU A 113 -9.23 8.89 6.54
N GLN A 114 -9.30 8.70 5.22
CA GLN A 114 -8.17 8.96 4.34
C GLN A 114 -7.70 10.42 4.45
N ALA A 115 -8.63 11.37 4.34
CA ALA A 115 -8.33 12.80 4.41
C ALA A 115 -7.74 13.22 5.76
N ALA A 116 -8.22 12.64 6.86
CA ALA A 116 -7.71 12.92 8.21
C ALA A 116 -6.30 12.36 8.45
N CYS A 117 -5.92 11.29 7.72
CA CYS A 117 -4.62 10.62 7.89
C CYS A 117 -3.52 11.16 6.96
N MET A 118 -3.82 12.05 6.04
CA MET A 118 -2.83 12.60 5.11
C MET A 118 -3.01 14.11 4.91
N ALA A 119 -1.92 14.80 4.61
CA ALA A 119 -1.99 16.20 4.22
C ALA A 119 -2.81 16.36 2.92
N PRO A 120 -3.48 17.51 2.71
CA PRO A 120 -4.09 17.82 1.42
C PRO A 120 -3.09 17.61 0.29
N TYR A 121 -3.52 16.94 -0.76
CA TYR A 121 -2.65 16.56 -1.88
C TYR A 121 -3.20 17.09 -3.21
N GLN A 122 -2.29 17.26 -4.14
CA GLN A 122 -2.59 17.41 -5.56
C GLN A 122 -2.34 16.07 -6.26
N ALA A 123 -2.91 15.88 -7.45
CA ALA A 123 -2.61 14.72 -8.27
C ALA A 123 -1.09 14.56 -8.43
N SER A 124 -0.59 13.38 -8.13
CA SER A 124 0.84 13.07 -8.15
C SER A 124 1.10 11.80 -8.95
N PRO A 125 2.14 11.79 -9.79
CA PRO A 125 2.56 10.55 -10.45
C PRO A 125 3.13 9.51 -9.48
N SER A 126 3.51 9.91 -8.26
CA SER A 126 3.95 8.99 -7.19
C SER A 126 2.77 8.57 -6.34
N ALA A 127 2.59 7.28 -6.13
CA ALA A 127 1.62 6.72 -5.19
C ALA A 127 2.08 6.83 -3.73
N MET A 128 3.37 7.14 -3.50
CA MET A 128 3.94 7.27 -2.16
C MET A 128 3.60 8.63 -1.55
N VAL A 129 3.08 8.61 -0.33
CA VAL A 129 2.67 9.79 0.41
C VAL A 129 2.92 9.57 1.92
N LYS A 130 3.01 10.66 2.68
CA LYS A 130 2.98 10.59 4.15
C LYS A 130 1.54 10.35 4.60
N PHE A 131 1.29 9.19 5.20
CA PHE A 131 -0.02 8.72 5.66
C PHE A 131 0.10 8.21 7.10
N ALA A 132 -0.75 8.67 7.99
CA ALA A 132 -0.72 8.31 9.41
C ALA A 132 0.69 8.47 10.05
N GLY A 133 1.45 9.50 9.63
CA GLY A 133 2.80 9.77 10.14
C GLY A 133 3.93 9.01 9.44
N GLN A 134 3.65 7.95 8.69
CA GLN A 134 4.63 7.11 7.98
C GLN A 134 4.47 7.22 6.46
N TYR A 135 5.43 6.72 5.69
CA TYR A 135 5.28 6.62 4.23
C TYR A 135 4.46 5.39 3.86
N ALA A 136 3.52 5.58 2.95
CA ALA A 136 2.67 4.52 2.40
C ALA A 136 2.41 4.72 0.92
N LEU A 137 2.13 3.63 0.21
CA LEU A 137 1.67 3.65 -1.18
C LEU A 137 0.14 3.56 -1.18
N LEU A 138 -0.54 4.61 -1.64
CA LEU A 138 -1.99 4.69 -1.66
C LEU A 138 -2.56 4.49 -3.05
N SER A 139 -3.54 3.60 -3.15
CA SER A 139 -4.36 3.37 -4.34
C SER A 139 -5.84 3.32 -3.98
N ARG A 140 -6.71 3.55 -4.94
CA ARG A 140 -8.16 3.37 -4.76
C ARG A 140 -8.56 1.92 -5.03
N SER A 141 -9.56 1.47 -4.30
CA SER A 141 -10.35 0.27 -4.60
C SER A 141 -11.76 0.66 -5.03
N ALA A 142 -12.58 -0.30 -5.41
CA ALA A 142 -13.99 -0.06 -5.74
C ALA A 142 -14.82 0.48 -4.55
N THR A 143 -14.41 0.18 -3.31
CA THR A 143 -15.17 0.46 -2.08
C THR A 143 -14.46 1.39 -1.10
N GLY A 144 -13.27 1.88 -1.45
CA GLY A 144 -12.48 2.73 -0.59
C GLY A 144 -11.05 2.92 -1.08
N PHE A 145 -10.07 2.74 -0.20
CA PHE A 145 -8.66 2.85 -0.56
C PHE A 145 -7.83 1.70 0.05
N ILE A 146 -6.66 1.48 -0.53
CA ILE A 146 -5.68 0.52 -0.02
C ILE A 146 -4.39 1.27 0.28
N ALA A 147 -3.93 1.15 1.51
CA ALA A 147 -2.64 1.63 1.97
C ALA A 147 -1.66 0.45 2.04
N ARG A 148 -0.59 0.49 1.26
CA ARG A 148 0.52 -0.43 1.42
C ARG A 148 1.58 0.24 2.28
N VAL A 149 1.75 -0.29 3.46
CA VAL A 149 2.63 0.23 4.50
C VAL A 149 3.79 -0.74 4.73
N GLU A 150 4.95 -0.22 5.09
CA GLU A 150 6.06 -1.10 5.47
C GLU A 150 5.64 -2.01 6.63
N ALA A 151 5.96 -3.30 6.53
CA ALA A 151 5.54 -4.30 7.52
C ALA A 151 5.96 -3.92 8.95
N ALA A 152 7.13 -3.30 9.11
CA ALA A 152 7.64 -2.84 10.41
C ALA A 152 6.77 -1.75 11.06
N HIS A 153 6.01 -0.97 10.29
CA HIS A 153 5.16 0.12 10.78
C HIS A 153 3.66 -0.21 10.78
N SER A 154 3.29 -1.40 10.34
CA SER A 154 1.88 -1.79 10.14
C SER A 154 1.05 -1.71 11.42
N ALA A 155 1.58 -2.16 12.55
CA ALA A 155 0.91 -2.12 13.84
C ALA A 155 0.63 -0.68 14.32
N GLU A 156 1.61 0.21 14.19
CA GLU A 156 1.50 1.63 14.53
C GLU A 156 0.43 2.33 13.68
N ILE A 157 0.43 2.07 12.39
CA ILE A 157 -0.53 2.65 11.45
C ILE A 157 -1.96 2.17 11.75
N VAL A 158 -2.15 0.88 12.02
CA VAL A 158 -3.47 0.35 12.39
C VAL A 158 -3.98 1.01 13.67
N TYR A 159 -3.15 1.13 14.67
CA TYR A 159 -3.51 1.83 15.91
C TYR A 159 -3.89 3.29 15.65
N TYR A 160 -3.12 4.01 14.83
CA TYR A 160 -3.42 5.39 14.47
C TYR A 160 -4.75 5.52 13.74
N LEU A 161 -5.04 4.62 12.79
CA LEU A 161 -6.31 4.58 12.05
C LEU A 161 -7.50 4.36 12.99
N GLN A 162 -7.38 3.50 14.00
CA GLN A 162 -8.40 3.29 15.02
C GLN A 162 -8.67 4.57 15.80
N MET A 163 -7.62 5.23 16.30
CA MET A 163 -7.75 6.49 17.05
C MET A 163 -8.40 7.60 16.24
N VAL A 164 -8.05 7.73 14.95
CA VAL A 164 -8.63 8.75 14.07
C VAL A 164 -10.08 8.43 13.76
N ALA A 165 -10.39 7.18 13.47
CA ALA A 165 -11.75 6.73 13.15
C ALA A 165 -12.76 6.96 14.30
N ASP A 166 -12.31 6.96 15.54
CA ASP A 166 -13.15 7.25 16.70
C ASP A 166 -13.54 8.74 16.81
N ASN A 167 -12.81 9.61 16.08
CA ASN A 167 -12.95 11.07 16.16
C ASN A 167 -13.56 11.73 14.90
N ILE A 168 -13.91 10.96 13.88
CA ILE A 168 -14.56 11.42 12.64
C ILE A 168 -16.01 11.01 12.52
#